data_3b2fc4037bba4b6b617df75d2566d16e
#
_entry.id   3b2fc4037bba4b6b617df75d2566d16e
#
_cell.length_a   1.000
_cell.length_b   1.000
_cell.length_c   1.000
_cell.angle_alpha   90.00
_cell.angle_beta   90.00
_cell.angle_gamma   90.00
#
_symmetry.space_group_name_H-M   'P 1'
#
loop_
_entity.id
_entity.type
_entity.pdbx_description
1 polymer ?
#
loop_
_entity_poly.entity_id
_entity_poly.type
_entity_poly.pdbx_seq_one_letter_code
_entity_poly.pdbx_strand_id
1 'polypeptide(L)'
;MKKQLGFLLCTLVIGAIVQTKSSAQANNPAAIEVIDDEGSVITLNQPAERLISLAPSLTEIIYAAGAGNKLVGVVEFSDYPTAATQLPIVGRHDLLDLETILSLAPDLIIAWQTGN
;
A
#
# COMPACT_ATOMS: atom_id res chain seq x y z
N MET A 1 74.24 28.12 -37.28
CA MET A 1 73.25 27.83 -38.34
C MET A 1 72.75 26.41 -38.20
N LYS A 2 71.53 26.25 -38.06
CA LYS A 2 70.53 25.21 -38.42
C LYS A 2 69.50 25.09 -37.34
N LYS A 3 68.37 25.55 -37.68
CA LYS A 3 67.13 25.48 -36.95
C LYS A 3 66.65 24.01 -36.88
N GLN A 4 66.45 23.52 -35.71
CA GLN A 4 65.68 22.29 -35.57
C GLN A 4 64.24 22.62 -35.01
N LEU A 5 63.34 22.44 -35.88
CA LEU A 5 61.92 22.62 -35.62
C LEU A 5 61.40 21.40 -34.87
N GLY A 6 61.21 21.54 -33.56
CA GLY A 6 60.60 20.47 -32.74
C GLY A 6 59.11 20.47 -32.94
N PHE A 7 58.61 19.43 -33.57
CA PHE A 7 57.19 19.15 -33.76
C PHE A 7 56.60 18.65 -32.44
N LEU A 8 55.86 19.52 -31.75
CA LEU A 8 55.17 19.17 -30.52
C LEU A 8 53.85 18.46 -30.92
N LEU A 9 53.87 17.14 -30.87
CA LEU A 9 52.67 16.32 -31.11
C LEU A 9 51.80 16.35 -29.84
N CYS A 10 50.77 17.22 -29.84
CA CYS A 10 49.79 17.31 -28.79
C CYS A 10 48.76 16.16 -28.98
N THR A 11 48.99 15.04 -28.32
CA THR A 11 48.02 13.95 -28.27
C THR A 11 46.87 14.32 -27.33
N LEU A 12 45.77 14.73 -27.91
CA LEU A 12 44.51 14.99 -27.22
C LEU A 12 43.90 13.65 -26.85
N VAL A 13 44.10 13.21 -25.60
CA VAL A 13 43.37 12.07 -25.04
C VAL A 13 41.99 12.55 -24.65
N ILE A 14 41.04 12.32 -25.54
CA ILE A 14 39.62 12.50 -25.25
C ILE A 14 39.21 11.36 -24.30
N GLY A 15 39.26 11.64 -23.00
CA GLY A 15 38.68 10.79 -21.97
C GLY A 15 37.17 10.78 -22.10
N ALA A 16 36.64 9.74 -22.71
CA ALA A 16 35.19 9.47 -22.67
C ALA A 16 34.78 9.18 -21.22
N ILE A 17 34.23 10.20 -20.56
CA ILE A 17 33.58 10.01 -19.27
C ILE A 17 32.30 9.21 -19.54
N VAL A 18 32.33 7.89 -19.34
CA VAL A 18 31.17 7.06 -19.28
C VAL A 18 30.44 7.42 -17.99
N GLN A 19 29.46 8.30 -18.08
CA GLN A 19 28.53 8.53 -16.98
C GLN A 19 27.63 7.30 -16.88
N THR A 20 27.99 6.38 -16.02
CA THR A 20 27.05 5.36 -15.54
C THR A 20 25.96 6.08 -14.74
N LYS A 21 24.83 6.32 -15.38
CA LYS A 21 23.60 6.67 -14.66
C LYS A 21 23.27 5.46 -13.78
N SER A 22 23.71 5.51 -12.54
CA SER A 22 23.16 4.66 -11.49
C SER A 22 21.71 5.09 -11.32
N SER A 23 20.79 4.40 -12.02
CA SER A 23 19.39 4.44 -11.67
C SER A 23 19.31 3.77 -10.29
N ALA A 24 19.29 4.59 -9.25
CA ALA A 24 18.80 4.16 -7.96
C ALA A 24 17.36 3.74 -8.21
N GLN A 25 17.15 2.45 -8.44
CA GLN A 25 15.86 1.81 -8.43
C GLN A 25 15.40 1.94 -6.99
N ALA A 26 14.59 2.97 -6.72
CA ALA A 26 13.85 3.02 -5.48
C ALA A 26 13.12 1.69 -5.40
N ASN A 27 13.45 0.86 -4.40
CA ASN A 27 12.67 -0.29 -4.02
C ASN A 27 11.32 0.24 -3.54
N ASN A 28 10.47 0.60 -4.49
CA ASN A 28 9.05 0.71 -4.25
C ASN A 28 8.58 -0.74 -4.10
N PRO A 29 8.11 -1.17 -2.94
CA PRO A 29 7.54 -2.51 -2.83
C PRO A 29 6.50 -2.61 -3.94
N ALA A 30 6.55 -3.70 -4.69
CA ALA A 30 5.63 -3.91 -5.80
C ALA A 30 4.20 -3.69 -5.29
N ALA A 31 3.43 -2.86 -6.00
CA ALA A 31 2.04 -2.61 -5.65
C ALA A 31 1.31 -3.95 -5.49
N ILE A 32 0.49 -4.06 -4.46
CA ILE A 32 -0.34 -5.25 -4.21
C ILE A 32 -1.60 -5.08 -5.05
N GLU A 33 -1.86 -6.02 -5.94
CA GLU A 33 -3.08 -6.06 -6.74
C GLU A 33 -3.94 -7.24 -6.31
N VAL A 34 -5.20 -6.96 -6.03
CA VAL A 34 -6.22 -7.96 -5.68
C VAL A 34 -7.41 -7.77 -6.60
N ILE A 35 -7.99 -8.86 -7.05
CA ILE A 35 -9.24 -8.83 -7.82
C ILE A 35 -10.38 -9.18 -6.87
N ASP A 36 -11.38 -8.31 -6.79
CA ASP A 36 -12.57 -8.55 -5.99
C ASP A 36 -13.57 -9.48 -6.70
N ASP A 37 -14.69 -9.80 -6.02
CA ASP A 37 -15.72 -10.69 -6.55
C ASP A 37 -16.44 -10.12 -7.78
N GLU A 38 -16.37 -8.81 -8.00
CA GLU A 38 -16.93 -8.15 -9.17
C GLU A 38 -15.95 -8.08 -10.35
N GLY A 39 -14.72 -8.57 -10.15
CA GLY A 39 -13.66 -8.53 -11.13
C GLY A 39 -12.93 -7.19 -11.19
N SER A 40 -13.15 -6.30 -10.23
CA SER A 40 -12.45 -5.03 -10.12
C SER A 40 -11.04 -5.23 -9.55
N VAL A 41 -10.06 -4.54 -10.13
CA VAL A 41 -8.69 -4.58 -9.62
C VAL A 41 -8.52 -3.50 -8.55
N ILE A 42 -8.18 -3.96 -7.35
CA ILE A 42 -7.85 -3.09 -6.22
C ILE A 42 -6.33 -3.04 -6.08
N THR A 43 -5.77 -1.86 -6.15
CA THR A 43 -4.32 -1.65 -6.06
C THR A 43 -3.97 -0.92 -4.77
N LEU A 44 -3.11 -1.54 -3.96
CA LEU A 44 -2.54 -0.94 -2.75
C LEU A 44 -1.05 -0.70 -2.97
N ASN A 45 -0.58 0.51 -2.73
CA ASN A 45 0.84 0.83 -2.84
C ASN A 45 1.70 0.20 -1.73
N GLN A 46 1.06 -0.26 -0.67
CA GLN A 46 1.65 -0.96 0.48
C GLN A 46 0.59 -1.84 1.15
N PRO A 47 0.97 -2.82 1.96
CA PRO A 47 0.02 -3.59 2.75
C PRO A 47 -0.89 -2.68 3.58
N ALA A 48 -2.18 -3.01 3.63
CA ALA A 48 -3.14 -2.27 4.44
C ALA A 48 -2.80 -2.38 5.93
N GLU A 49 -2.84 -1.26 6.62
CA GLU A 49 -2.53 -1.15 8.05
C GLU A 49 -3.75 -0.71 8.87
N ARG A 50 -4.79 -0.18 8.23
CA ARG A 50 -5.99 0.33 8.88
C ARG A 50 -7.24 -0.20 8.18
N LEU A 51 -7.76 -1.31 8.71
CA LEU A 51 -8.89 -2.02 8.13
C LEU A 51 -10.19 -1.62 8.82
N ILE A 52 -11.26 -1.52 8.03
CA ILE A 52 -12.64 -1.53 8.54
C ILE A 52 -13.35 -2.77 7.98
N SER A 53 -14.05 -3.48 8.85
CA SER A 53 -14.90 -4.62 8.50
C SER A 53 -16.37 -4.21 8.57
N LEU A 54 -17.08 -4.38 7.47
CA LEU A 54 -18.51 -4.05 7.38
C LEU A 54 -19.46 -5.23 7.60
N ALA A 55 -18.95 -6.37 8.09
CA ALA A 55 -19.80 -7.49 8.49
C ALA A 55 -19.16 -8.28 9.65
N PRO A 56 -19.95 -8.82 10.61
CA PRO A 56 -19.41 -9.62 11.71
C PRO A 56 -18.58 -10.81 11.24
N SER A 57 -19.04 -11.55 10.23
CA SER A 57 -18.32 -12.69 9.67
C SER A 57 -16.98 -12.29 9.02
N LEU A 58 -16.89 -11.12 8.40
CA LEU A 58 -15.62 -10.60 7.88
C LEU A 58 -14.66 -10.26 9.03
N THR A 59 -15.17 -9.72 10.13
CA THR A 59 -14.36 -9.47 11.34
C THR A 59 -13.71 -10.77 11.83
N GLU A 60 -14.50 -11.84 11.94
CA GLU A 60 -13.99 -13.16 12.34
C GLU A 60 -12.93 -13.71 11.37
N ILE A 61 -13.17 -13.58 10.06
CA ILE A 61 -12.21 -14.01 9.02
C ILE A 61 -10.90 -13.22 9.12
N ILE A 62 -10.96 -11.89 9.32
CA ILE A 62 -9.79 -11.04 9.44
C ILE A 62 -8.96 -11.44 10.68
N TYR A 63 -9.62 -11.72 11.81
CA TYR A 63 -8.92 -12.23 12.99
C TYR A 63 -8.31 -13.62 12.75
N ALA A 64 -9.06 -14.52 12.11
CA ALA A 64 -8.56 -15.86 11.77
C ALA A 64 -7.36 -15.83 10.81
N ALA A 65 -7.33 -14.85 9.91
CA ALA A 65 -6.19 -14.59 9.02
C ALA A 65 -4.99 -13.92 9.71
N GLY A 66 -5.08 -13.60 11.00
CA GLY A 66 -4.00 -12.98 11.77
C GLY A 66 -3.88 -11.46 11.58
N ALA A 67 -4.88 -10.81 10.95
CA ALA A 67 -4.86 -9.38 10.66
C ALA A 67 -5.76 -8.55 11.62
N GLY A 68 -6.26 -9.15 12.70
CA GLY A 68 -7.17 -8.48 13.65
C GLY A 68 -6.55 -7.23 14.30
N ASN A 69 -5.24 -7.18 14.48
CA ASN A 69 -4.53 -6.02 15.01
C ASN A 69 -4.53 -4.81 14.06
N LYS A 70 -4.94 -4.99 12.81
CA LYS A 70 -5.08 -3.92 11.83
C LYS A 70 -6.49 -3.36 11.75
N LEU A 71 -7.48 -4.02 12.38
CA LEU A 71 -8.83 -3.51 12.44
C LEU A 71 -8.89 -2.25 13.30
N VAL A 72 -9.46 -1.20 12.75
CA VAL A 72 -9.68 0.09 13.41
C VAL A 72 -11.16 0.41 13.61
N GLY A 73 -12.07 -0.35 12.97
CA GLY A 73 -13.49 -0.21 13.12
C GLY A 73 -14.24 -1.45 12.60
N VAL A 74 -15.40 -1.70 13.20
CA VAL A 74 -16.27 -2.84 12.87
C VAL A 74 -17.73 -2.39 12.93
N VAL A 75 -18.65 -3.17 12.34
CA VAL A 75 -20.09 -2.95 12.49
C VAL A 75 -20.62 -3.60 13.77
N GLU A 76 -21.83 -3.22 14.17
CA GLU A 76 -22.57 -3.87 15.26
C GLU A 76 -22.56 -5.40 15.15
N PHE A 77 -22.61 -6.09 16.28
CA PHE A 77 -22.57 -7.55 16.39
C PHE A 77 -21.26 -8.22 15.97
N SER A 78 -20.18 -7.44 15.78
CA SER A 78 -18.82 -7.97 15.62
C SER A 78 -18.24 -8.28 17.01
N ASP A 79 -18.74 -9.30 17.66
CA ASP A 79 -18.46 -9.64 19.06
C ASP A 79 -17.48 -10.82 19.23
N TYR A 80 -17.07 -11.44 18.13
CA TYR A 80 -16.08 -12.51 18.15
C TYR A 80 -14.89 -12.22 17.19
N PRO A 81 -13.66 -12.47 17.64
CA PRO A 81 -13.26 -12.81 19.02
C PRO A 81 -13.52 -11.64 19.99
N THR A 82 -13.47 -11.87 21.28
CA THR A 82 -13.73 -10.84 22.31
C THR A 82 -12.94 -9.55 22.07
N ALA A 83 -11.75 -9.63 21.47
CA ALA A 83 -10.95 -8.45 21.14
C ALA A 83 -11.69 -7.48 20.18
N ALA A 84 -12.58 -7.96 19.32
CA ALA A 84 -13.34 -7.14 18.40
C ALA A 84 -14.30 -6.18 19.12
N THR A 85 -14.81 -6.56 20.31
CA THR A 85 -15.73 -5.73 21.10
C THR A 85 -15.10 -4.43 21.62
N GLN A 86 -13.79 -4.29 21.53
CA GLN A 86 -13.07 -3.08 21.94
C GLN A 86 -12.90 -2.07 20.80
N LEU A 87 -13.31 -2.45 19.57
CA LEU A 87 -13.15 -1.60 18.41
C LEU A 87 -14.33 -0.62 18.25
N PRO A 88 -14.11 0.57 17.70
CA PRO A 88 -15.17 1.50 17.35
C PRO A 88 -16.21 0.86 16.44
N ILE A 89 -17.49 1.11 16.72
CA ILE A 89 -18.60 0.70 15.86
C ILE A 89 -18.81 1.76 14.79
N VAL A 90 -18.71 1.37 13.53
CA VAL A 90 -18.88 2.25 12.37
C VAL A 90 -20.27 2.19 11.75
N GLY A 91 -21.22 1.57 12.43
CA GLY A 91 -22.59 1.47 11.98
C GLY A 91 -23.14 0.06 12.05
N ARG A 92 -24.27 -0.12 11.40
CA ARG A 92 -24.97 -1.40 11.26
C ARG A 92 -24.89 -1.85 9.80
N HIS A 93 -25.37 -3.07 9.53
CA HIS A 93 -25.40 -3.63 8.17
C HIS A 93 -26.22 -2.80 7.17
N ASP A 94 -27.20 -2.02 7.65
CA ASP A 94 -28.14 -1.23 6.84
C ASP A 94 -27.89 0.30 6.93
N LEU A 95 -27.02 0.73 7.82
CA LEU A 95 -26.71 2.15 8.03
C LEU A 95 -25.30 2.34 8.56
N LEU A 96 -24.46 2.93 7.74
CA LEU A 96 -23.07 3.22 8.08
C LEU A 96 -22.91 4.65 8.57
N ASP A 97 -22.07 4.83 9.58
CA ASP A 97 -21.62 6.15 10.08
C ASP A 97 -20.38 6.58 9.31
N LEU A 98 -20.60 7.31 8.22
CA LEU A 98 -19.52 7.78 7.35
C LEU A 98 -18.58 8.77 8.07
N GLU A 99 -19.08 9.52 9.04
CA GLU A 99 -18.24 10.44 9.81
C GLU A 99 -17.23 9.68 10.67
N THR A 100 -17.69 8.67 11.38
CA THR A 100 -16.82 7.78 12.15
C THR A 100 -15.84 7.04 11.22
N ILE A 101 -16.28 6.50 10.09
CA ILE A 101 -15.39 5.84 9.12
C ILE A 101 -14.28 6.79 8.68
N LEU A 102 -14.62 8.00 8.26
CA LEU A 102 -13.64 8.98 7.80
C LEU A 102 -12.67 9.40 8.93
N SER A 103 -13.16 9.55 10.15
CA SER A 103 -12.33 9.89 11.30
C SER A 103 -11.29 8.83 11.65
N LEU A 104 -11.61 7.56 11.38
CA LEU A 104 -10.71 6.43 11.58
C LEU A 104 -9.63 6.33 10.50
N ALA A 105 -9.75 7.09 9.40
CA ALA A 105 -8.80 7.14 8.29
C ALA A 105 -8.36 5.74 7.82
N PRO A 106 -9.28 4.87 7.38
CA PRO A 106 -8.92 3.53 6.89
C PRO A 106 -8.18 3.63 5.57
N ASP A 107 -7.30 2.66 5.32
CA ASP A 107 -6.66 2.45 4.02
C ASP A 107 -7.30 1.31 3.23
N LEU A 108 -8.13 0.47 3.89
CA LEU A 108 -8.92 -0.56 3.24
C LEU A 108 -10.23 -0.83 4.02
N ILE A 109 -11.32 -0.92 3.28
CA ILE A 109 -12.64 -1.31 3.81
C ILE A 109 -13.03 -2.63 3.16
N ILE A 110 -13.43 -3.60 3.98
CA ILE A 110 -13.85 -4.93 3.52
C ILE A 110 -15.34 -5.09 3.75
N ALA A 111 -16.06 -5.41 2.69
CA ALA A 111 -17.52 -5.53 2.68
C ALA A 111 -17.97 -6.78 1.90
N TRP A 112 -19.20 -7.21 2.11
CA TRP A 112 -19.86 -8.17 1.24
C TRP A 112 -20.59 -7.45 0.12
N GLN A 113 -20.60 -8.03 -1.08
CA GLN A 113 -21.34 -7.50 -2.22
C GLN A 113 -22.87 -7.42 -1.97
N THR A 114 -23.40 -8.35 -1.19
CA THR A 114 -24.85 -8.50 -0.94
C THR A 114 -25.15 -8.46 0.54
N GLY A 115 -25.15 -7.34 1.19
CA GLY A 115 -25.49 -7.33 2.62
C GLY A 115 -24.99 -6.13 3.41
N ASN A 116 -24.46 -5.16 2.70
CA ASN A 116 -24.01 -3.89 3.28
C ASN A 116 -24.74 -2.74 2.60
#